data_223a7a2b9cd8451ba5d79aa247a275b8
#
_entry.id   223a7a2b9cd8451ba5d79aa247a275b8
#
_cell.length_a   1.000
_cell.length_b   1.000
_cell.length_c   1.000
_cell.angle_alpha   90.00
_cell.angle_beta   90.00
_cell.angle_gamma   90.00
#
_symmetry.space_group_name_H-M   'P 1'
#
loop_
_entity.id
_entity.type
_entity.pdbx_description
1 polymer ?
#
loop_
_entity_poly.entity_id
_entity_poly.type
_entity_poly.pdbx_seq_one_letter_code
_entity_poly.pdbx_strand_id
1 'polypeptide(L)'
;MTETLIQFSSQKRTRSRQMNMIQTMQQIPSMNKEIIFDLESTGLLRQGSRIHCIVMRDSNDDSTSVFDHRPEQSIIQGVKELERADILIGHNIIGYDIPLIKEQYPDFNPQGQAIDTLVLSRLFYPHIDTRDYERRPDGMPQRLYGRHSLEAWGYRLKCFKGDFGKHEGNWSVYSPEMLDYCIQDTEVTLKLWALMKRRMKDYS
;
A
#
# COMPACT_ATOMS: atom_id res chain seq x y z
N MET A 1 -0.39 22.44 -36.40
CA MET A 1 -1.76 21.96 -36.06
C MET A 1 -1.81 20.47 -35.66
N THR A 2 -0.83 19.65 -35.99
CA THR A 2 -0.83 18.20 -35.67
C THR A 2 -0.45 17.84 -34.23
N GLU A 3 0.44 18.56 -33.56
CA GLU A 3 0.85 18.27 -32.19
C GLU A 3 -0.25 18.51 -31.14
N THR A 4 -1.06 19.55 -31.32
CA THR A 4 -2.17 19.89 -30.40
C THR A 4 -3.25 18.81 -30.40
N LEU A 5 -3.53 18.19 -31.55
CA LEU A 5 -4.51 17.11 -31.67
C LEU A 5 -4.04 15.80 -31.02
N ILE A 6 -2.75 15.51 -31.07
CA ILE A 6 -2.16 14.31 -30.45
C ILE A 6 -2.18 14.44 -28.92
N GLN A 7 -1.86 15.62 -28.37
CA GLN A 7 -1.94 15.87 -26.92
C GLN A 7 -3.38 15.77 -26.39
N PHE A 8 -4.36 16.32 -27.13
CA PHE A 8 -5.78 16.23 -26.75
C PHE A 8 -6.31 14.80 -26.78
N SER A 9 -5.89 13.99 -27.74
CA SER A 9 -6.27 12.58 -27.84
C SER A 9 -5.63 11.73 -26.74
N SER A 10 -4.38 12.01 -26.37
CA SER A 10 -3.67 11.34 -25.29
C SER A 10 -4.33 11.65 -23.92
N GLN A 11 -4.64 12.90 -23.64
CA GLN A 11 -5.32 13.31 -22.42
C GLN A 11 -6.73 12.69 -22.28
N LYS A 12 -7.50 12.63 -23.37
CA LYS A 12 -8.82 11.97 -23.38
C LYS A 12 -8.72 10.46 -23.10
N ARG A 13 -7.73 9.77 -23.68
CA ARG A 13 -7.49 8.33 -23.44
C ARG A 13 -7.07 8.06 -21.98
N THR A 14 -6.21 8.91 -21.41
CA THR A 14 -5.77 8.79 -20.02
C THR A 14 -6.96 9.02 -19.08
N ARG A 15 -7.77 10.06 -19.32
CA ARG A 15 -8.96 10.36 -18.52
C ARG A 15 -10.02 9.26 -18.60
N SER A 16 -10.24 8.68 -19.78
CA SER A 16 -11.17 7.56 -19.98
C SER A 16 -10.70 6.29 -19.25
N ARG A 17 -9.40 5.96 -19.28
CA ARG A 17 -8.83 4.83 -18.51
C ARG A 17 -8.94 5.06 -17.01
N GLN A 18 -8.68 6.28 -16.56
CA GLN A 18 -8.87 6.67 -15.16
C GLN A 18 -10.33 6.49 -14.72
N MET A 19 -11.29 6.98 -15.51
CA MET A 19 -12.72 6.84 -15.22
C MET A 19 -13.17 5.37 -15.17
N ASN A 20 -12.74 4.54 -16.13
CA ASN A 20 -13.09 3.13 -16.13
C ASN A 20 -12.54 2.39 -14.90
N MET A 21 -11.30 2.66 -14.52
CA MET A 21 -10.70 2.08 -13.30
C MET A 21 -11.44 2.53 -12.04
N ILE A 22 -11.81 3.81 -11.95
CA ILE A 22 -12.59 4.37 -10.83
C ILE A 22 -13.99 3.75 -10.78
N GLN A 23 -14.68 3.61 -11.91
CA GLN A 23 -15.99 2.97 -11.98
C GLN A 23 -15.96 1.51 -11.53
N THR A 24 -14.92 0.75 -11.92
CA THR A 24 -14.73 -0.63 -11.46
C THR A 24 -14.56 -0.68 -9.94
N MET A 25 -13.84 0.28 -9.35
CA MET A 25 -13.62 0.36 -7.90
C MET A 25 -14.85 0.80 -7.10
N GLN A 26 -15.80 1.51 -7.73
CA GLN A 26 -17.05 1.98 -7.07
C GLN A 26 -18.13 0.91 -6.95
N GLN A 27 -17.99 -0.21 -7.67
CA GLN A 27 -18.92 -1.35 -7.60
C GLN A 27 -18.65 -2.27 -6.41
N ILE A 28 -17.74 -1.88 -5.49
CA ILE A 28 -17.41 -2.67 -4.30
C ILE A 28 -18.53 -2.50 -3.25
N PRO A 29 -19.24 -3.57 -2.86
CA PRO A 29 -20.28 -3.48 -1.84
C PRO A 29 -19.72 -2.98 -0.48
N SER A 30 -20.51 -2.23 0.29
CA SER A 30 -20.11 -1.60 1.56
C SER A 30 -19.91 -2.57 2.74
N MET A 31 -20.01 -3.87 2.51
CA MET A 31 -19.87 -4.94 3.52
C MET A 31 -18.69 -5.89 3.23
N ASN A 32 -17.81 -5.54 2.31
CA ASN A 32 -16.68 -6.42 1.96
C ASN A 32 -15.61 -6.40 3.07
N LYS A 33 -14.98 -7.55 3.27
CA LYS A 33 -13.81 -7.68 4.13
C LYS A 33 -12.62 -7.02 3.47
N GLU A 34 -12.40 -5.73 3.77
CA GLU A 34 -11.30 -4.93 3.27
C GLU A 34 -10.10 -5.07 4.22
N ILE A 35 -9.08 -5.77 3.82
CA ILE A 35 -7.86 -5.99 4.63
C ILE A 35 -6.70 -5.17 4.08
N ILE A 36 -6.24 -4.23 4.89
CA ILE A 36 -4.96 -3.57 4.70
C ILE A 36 -3.89 -4.49 5.25
N PHE A 37 -2.84 -4.74 4.47
CA PHE A 37 -1.74 -5.55 4.96
C PHE A 37 -0.39 -5.01 4.49
N ASP A 38 0.62 -5.36 5.26
CA ASP A 38 2.03 -5.16 4.99
C ASP A 38 2.80 -6.35 5.53
N LEU A 39 3.99 -6.61 5.00
CA LEU A 39 4.86 -7.68 5.48
C LEU A 39 6.31 -7.24 5.53
N GLU A 40 7.05 -7.83 6.48
CA GLU A 40 8.49 -7.69 6.58
C GLU A 40 9.20 -8.99 6.23
N SER A 41 10.36 -8.87 5.60
CA SER A 41 11.13 -10.02 5.14
C SER A 41 12.63 -9.80 5.24
N THR A 42 13.41 -10.87 5.01
CA THR A 42 14.87 -10.83 5.05
C THR A 42 15.52 -9.90 4.03
N GLY A 43 14.77 -9.28 3.14
CA GLY A 43 15.28 -8.34 2.15
C GLY A 43 14.45 -8.28 0.87
N LEU A 44 15.03 -7.77 -0.20
CA LEU A 44 14.35 -7.59 -1.50
C LEU A 44 13.86 -8.92 -2.07
N LEU A 45 12.86 -8.85 -2.96
CA LEU A 45 12.34 -10.01 -3.68
C LEU A 45 13.46 -10.70 -4.46
N ARG A 46 13.98 -11.76 -3.88
CA ARG A 46 15.05 -12.62 -4.42
C ARG A 46 14.80 -14.03 -3.95
N GLN A 47 15.30 -15.00 -4.70
CA GLN A 47 15.24 -16.40 -4.31
C GLN A 47 15.83 -16.60 -2.89
N GLY A 48 15.02 -17.18 -2.00
CA GLY A 48 15.40 -17.43 -0.62
C GLY A 48 15.05 -16.34 0.39
N SER A 49 14.39 -15.25 -0.01
CA SER A 49 13.82 -14.28 0.94
C SER A 49 12.75 -14.96 1.81
N ARG A 50 12.71 -14.62 3.10
CA ARG A 50 11.75 -15.20 4.07
C ARG A 50 10.89 -14.12 4.68
N ILE A 51 9.60 -14.37 4.81
CA ILE A 51 8.67 -13.50 5.52
C ILE A 51 8.91 -13.64 7.02
N HIS A 52 9.10 -12.53 7.70
CA HIS A 52 9.27 -12.43 9.15
C HIS A 52 7.94 -12.23 9.86
N CYS A 53 7.11 -11.32 9.36
CA CYS A 53 5.78 -11.08 9.88
C CYS A 53 4.85 -10.57 8.78
N ILE A 54 3.56 -10.74 9.00
CA ILE A 54 2.48 -10.13 8.23
C ILE A 54 1.60 -9.40 9.24
N VAL A 55 1.36 -8.12 9.01
CA VAL A 55 0.41 -7.33 9.77
C VAL A 55 -0.80 -7.05 8.91
N MET A 56 -1.98 -7.31 9.45
CA MET A 56 -3.27 -7.06 8.81
C MET A 56 -4.10 -6.11 9.65
N ARG A 57 -4.79 -5.22 9.00
CA ARG A 57 -5.72 -4.29 9.61
C ARG A 57 -7.03 -4.29 8.84
N ASP A 58 -8.15 -4.56 9.51
CA ASP A 58 -9.47 -4.41 8.88
C ASP A 58 -9.81 -2.93 8.73
N SER A 59 -10.17 -2.51 7.53
CA SER A 59 -10.47 -1.10 7.26
C SER A 59 -11.83 -0.65 7.81
N ASN A 60 -12.67 -1.57 8.26
CA ASN A 60 -14.01 -1.29 8.74
C ASN A 60 -14.02 -0.99 10.25
N ASP A 61 -13.26 -1.73 11.04
CA ASP A 61 -13.25 -1.61 12.52
C ASP A 61 -11.87 -1.27 13.10
N ASP A 62 -10.85 -1.11 12.24
CA ASP A 62 -9.48 -0.81 12.63
C ASP A 62 -8.80 -1.89 13.49
N SER A 63 -9.37 -3.10 13.56
CA SER A 63 -8.76 -4.22 14.27
C SER A 63 -7.47 -4.66 13.59
N THR A 64 -6.45 -4.97 14.41
CA THR A 64 -5.12 -5.36 13.91
C THR A 64 -4.80 -6.80 14.30
N SER A 65 -4.33 -7.58 13.35
CA SER A 65 -3.85 -8.94 13.53
C SER A 65 -2.39 -9.05 13.08
N VAL A 66 -1.59 -9.77 13.87
CA VAL A 66 -0.17 -9.99 13.62
C VAL A 66 0.09 -11.48 13.46
N PHE A 67 0.78 -11.84 12.39
CA PHE A 67 1.21 -13.21 12.10
C PHE A 67 2.72 -13.24 11.96
N ASP A 68 3.36 -14.10 12.76
CA ASP A 68 4.81 -14.20 12.82
C ASP A 68 5.25 -15.67 13.08
N HIS A 69 6.28 -15.89 13.87
CA HIS A 69 6.78 -17.22 14.20
C HIS A 69 6.02 -17.93 15.33
N ARG A 70 5.01 -17.28 15.93
CA ARG A 70 4.21 -17.90 17.00
C ARG A 70 3.28 -18.95 16.42
N PRO A 71 3.17 -20.15 17.06
CA PRO A 71 2.33 -21.25 16.52
C PRO A 71 0.85 -20.86 16.38
N GLU A 72 0.32 -20.07 17.32
CA GLU A 72 -1.06 -19.63 17.36
C GLU A 72 -1.41 -18.51 16.36
N GLN A 73 -0.38 -17.84 15.83
CA GLN A 73 -0.51 -16.76 14.84
C GLN A 73 0.60 -16.88 13.78
N SER A 74 0.72 -18.04 13.18
CA SER A 74 1.78 -18.35 12.22
C SER A 74 1.60 -17.64 10.86
N ILE A 75 2.69 -17.43 10.14
CA ILE A 75 2.68 -16.83 8.79
C ILE A 75 1.69 -17.54 7.86
N ILE A 76 1.63 -18.88 7.90
CA ILE A 76 0.70 -19.65 7.05
C ILE A 76 -0.77 -19.34 7.38
N GLN A 77 -1.07 -19.08 8.65
CA GLN A 77 -2.43 -18.64 9.03
C GLN A 77 -2.72 -17.25 8.47
N GLY A 78 -1.75 -16.33 8.54
CA GLY A 78 -1.85 -15.02 7.91
C GLY A 78 -2.09 -15.11 6.41
N VAL A 79 -1.33 -15.95 5.70
CA VAL A 79 -1.53 -16.18 4.25
C VAL A 79 -2.96 -16.66 3.97
N LYS A 80 -3.49 -17.59 4.76
CA LYS A 80 -4.87 -18.09 4.62
C LYS A 80 -5.93 -17.02 4.93
N GLU A 81 -5.66 -16.10 5.86
CA GLU A 81 -6.57 -14.97 6.14
C GLU A 81 -6.57 -13.97 4.98
N LEU A 82 -5.42 -13.71 4.34
CA LEU A 82 -5.35 -12.88 3.13
C LEU A 82 -6.16 -13.48 1.98
N GLU A 83 -6.17 -14.81 1.82
CA GLU A 83 -6.99 -15.47 0.78
C GLU A 83 -8.49 -15.27 0.97
N ARG A 84 -8.95 -15.04 2.21
CA ARG A 84 -10.36 -14.85 2.57
C ARG A 84 -10.84 -13.40 2.47
N ALA A 85 -9.93 -12.45 2.20
CA ALA A 85 -10.30 -11.07 2.04
C ALA A 85 -11.00 -10.85 0.70
N ASP A 86 -12.05 -10.01 0.68
CA ASP A 86 -12.69 -9.58 -0.56
C ASP A 86 -11.84 -8.52 -1.26
N ILE A 87 -11.14 -7.72 -0.46
CA ILE A 87 -10.24 -6.68 -0.96
C ILE A 87 -8.95 -6.69 -0.15
N LEU A 88 -7.84 -6.84 -0.84
CA LEU A 88 -6.49 -6.72 -0.31
C LEU A 88 -5.93 -5.34 -0.64
N ILE A 89 -5.55 -4.59 0.37
CA ILE A 89 -5.04 -3.23 0.21
C ILE A 89 -3.64 -3.15 0.80
N GLY A 90 -2.72 -2.53 0.09
CA GLY A 90 -1.38 -2.27 0.61
C GLY A 90 -0.61 -1.29 -0.25
N HIS A 91 0.64 -1.02 0.11
CA HIS A 91 1.48 -0.09 -0.61
C HIS A 91 2.60 -0.81 -1.34
N ASN A 92 2.55 -0.85 -2.66
CA ASN A 92 3.43 -1.64 -3.53
C ASN A 92 3.23 -3.17 -3.43
N ILE A 93 2.08 -3.61 -2.95
CA ILE A 93 1.80 -5.05 -2.76
C ILE A 93 1.82 -5.85 -4.06
N ILE A 94 1.47 -5.24 -5.18
CA ILE A 94 1.53 -5.90 -6.50
C ILE A 94 2.99 -6.10 -6.94
N GLY A 95 3.87 -5.18 -6.57
CA GLY A 95 5.27 -5.24 -6.93
C GLY A 95 6.15 -6.05 -5.98
N TYR A 96 5.69 -6.31 -4.76
CA TYR A 96 6.52 -6.92 -3.74
C TYR A 96 5.81 -8.00 -2.90
N ASP A 97 4.83 -7.64 -2.08
CA ASP A 97 4.26 -8.53 -1.06
C ASP A 97 3.59 -9.77 -1.64
N ILE A 98 2.68 -9.57 -2.60
CA ILE A 98 1.96 -10.67 -3.27
C ILE A 98 2.92 -11.61 -4.01
N PRO A 99 3.88 -11.12 -4.81
CA PRO A 99 4.91 -11.97 -5.39
C PRO A 99 5.73 -12.77 -4.37
N LEU A 100 6.14 -12.14 -3.26
CA LEU A 100 6.91 -12.81 -2.22
C LEU A 100 6.09 -13.92 -1.51
N ILE A 101 4.81 -13.63 -1.21
CA ILE A 101 3.92 -14.65 -0.65
C ILE A 101 3.78 -15.81 -1.63
N LYS A 102 3.58 -15.56 -2.91
CA LYS A 102 3.47 -16.62 -3.94
C LYS A 102 4.76 -17.43 -4.11
N GLU A 103 5.93 -16.82 -3.93
CA GLU A 103 7.22 -17.53 -3.97
C GLU A 103 7.33 -18.54 -2.83
N GLN A 104 6.90 -18.17 -1.61
CA GLN A 104 7.00 -19.03 -0.43
C GLN A 104 5.81 -19.97 -0.25
N TYR A 105 4.65 -19.54 -0.73
CA TYR A 105 3.39 -20.28 -0.65
C TYR A 105 2.77 -20.35 -2.06
N PRO A 106 3.23 -21.29 -2.93
CA PRO A 106 2.80 -21.35 -4.33
C PRO A 106 1.29 -21.54 -4.53
N ASP A 107 0.62 -22.14 -3.53
CA ASP A 107 -0.83 -22.34 -3.53
C ASP A 107 -1.61 -21.07 -3.16
N PHE A 108 -0.94 -19.98 -2.77
CA PHE A 108 -1.60 -18.72 -2.44
C PHE A 108 -2.37 -18.16 -3.63
N ASN A 109 -3.68 -18.14 -3.51
CA ASN A 109 -4.60 -17.74 -4.58
C ASN A 109 -5.77 -16.91 -4.06
N PRO A 110 -5.54 -15.64 -3.68
CA PRO A 110 -6.60 -14.77 -3.20
C PRO A 110 -7.63 -14.55 -4.31
N GLN A 111 -8.90 -14.69 -3.96
CA GLN A 111 -10.03 -14.44 -4.88
C GLN A 111 -10.43 -12.95 -4.86
N GLY A 112 -10.02 -12.22 -3.83
CA GLY A 112 -10.32 -10.82 -3.66
C GLY A 112 -9.53 -9.91 -4.59
N GLN A 113 -10.01 -8.68 -4.72
CA GLN A 113 -9.36 -7.65 -5.52
C GLN A 113 -8.12 -7.11 -4.79
N ALA A 114 -6.97 -7.03 -5.46
CA ALA A 114 -5.78 -6.36 -4.94
C ALA A 114 -5.79 -4.87 -5.34
N ILE A 115 -5.69 -4.00 -4.34
CA ILE A 115 -5.61 -2.54 -4.49
C ILE A 115 -4.24 -2.06 -3.99
N ASP A 116 -3.46 -1.52 -4.91
CA ASP A 116 -2.13 -0.99 -4.62
C ASP A 116 -2.18 0.53 -4.45
N THR A 117 -1.97 1.01 -3.23
CA THR A 117 -2.01 2.44 -2.93
C THR A 117 -0.86 3.23 -3.55
N LEU A 118 0.28 2.57 -3.90
CA LEU A 118 1.34 3.21 -4.68
C LEU A 118 0.87 3.54 -6.10
N VAL A 119 0.17 2.59 -6.74
CA VAL A 119 -0.41 2.78 -8.08
C VAL A 119 -1.45 3.89 -8.05
N LEU A 120 -2.38 3.84 -7.08
CA LEU A 120 -3.41 4.89 -6.91
C LEU A 120 -2.79 6.26 -6.61
N SER A 121 -1.74 6.28 -5.80
CA SER A 121 -1.02 7.52 -5.49
C SER A 121 -0.47 8.18 -6.75
N ARG A 122 0.17 7.42 -7.61
CA ARG A 122 0.68 7.93 -8.90
C ARG A 122 -0.44 8.37 -9.84
N LEU A 123 -1.56 7.67 -9.81
CA LEU A 123 -2.73 7.98 -10.65
C LEU A 123 -3.40 9.29 -10.22
N PHE A 124 -3.67 9.47 -8.92
CA PHE A 124 -4.43 10.61 -8.41
C PHE A 124 -3.57 11.85 -8.12
N TYR A 125 -2.27 11.68 -7.95
CA TYR A 125 -1.34 12.75 -7.61
C TYR A 125 -0.12 12.80 -8.53
N PRO A 126 -0.30 12.93 -9.87
CA PRO A 126 0.82 12.91 -10.83
C PRO A 126 1.79 14.10 -10.64
N HIS A 127 1.33 15.20 -10.04
CA HIS A 127 2.10 16.41 -9.76
C HIS A 127 2.27 16.62 -8.25
N ILE A 128 2.59 15.56 -7.52
CA ILE A 128 2.72 15.61 -6.06
C ILE A 128 3.94 16.42 -5.62
N ASP A 129 4.97 16.49 -6.45
CA ASP A 129 6.16 17.32 -6.27
C ASP A 129 5.81 18.82 -6.14
N THR A 130 5.03 19.34 -7.08
CA THR A 130 4.55 20.73 -7.05
C THR A 130 3.78 21.02 -5.75
N ARG A 131 2.91 20.09 -5.35
CA ARG A 131 2.15 20.21 -4.11
C ARG A 131 3.03 20.19 -2.86
N ASP A 132 4.10 19.42 -2.86
CA ASP A 132 5.04 19.35 -1.73
C ASP A 132 5.82 20.67 -1.60
N TYR A 133 6.26 21.26 -2.72
CA TYR A 133 6.92 22.55 -2.72
C TYR A 133 5.99 23.70 -2.27
N GLU A 134 4.72 23.65 -2.63
CA GLU A 134 3.72 24.62 -2.21
C GLU A 134 3.33 24.48 -0.74
N ARG A 135 3.07 23.25 -0.28
CA ARG A 135 2.50 22.97 1.05
C ARG A 135 3.53 22.77 2.14
N ARG A 136 4.74 22.36 1.77
CA ARG A 136 5.87 22.10 2.67
C ARG A 136 5.43 21.27 3.88
N PRO A 137 5.08 19.96 3.70
CA PRO A 137 4.62 19.12 4.80
C PRO A 137 5.60 19.19 5.97
N ASP A 138 5.06 19.39 7.17
CA ASP A 138 5.82 19.60 8.39
C ASP A 138 6.83 18.48 8.65
N GLY A 139 8.08 18.84 8.89
CA GLY A 139 9.19 17.91 9.14
C GLY A 139 9.60 17.03 7.95
N MET A 140 8.96 17.13 6.79
CA MET A 140 9.27 16.28 5.63
C MET A 140 10.62 16.66 5.01
N PRO A 141 11.61 15.75 4.96
CA PRO A 141 12.87 16.00 4.28
C PRO A 141 12.68 16.27 2.79
N GLN A 142 13.39 17.23 2.23
CA GLN A 142 13.25 17.62 0.81
C GLN A 142 13.53 16.46 -0.17
N ARG A 143 14.36 15.47 0.22
CA ARG A 143 14.61 14.24 -0.55
C ARG A 143 13.36 13.40 -0.80
N LEU A 144 12.31 13.62 -0.02
CA LEU A 144 11.01 12.91 -0.13
C LEU A 144 9.99 13.68 -0.98
N TYR A 145 10.27 14.93 -1.35
CA TYR A 145 9.37 15.71 -2.21
C TYR A 145 9.22 15.02 -3.56
N GLY A 146 8.00 14.91 -4.03
CA GLY A 146 7.65 14.18 -5.25
C GLY A 146 7.67 12.66 -5.12
N ARG A 147 8.10 12.09 -3.98
CA ARG A 147 8.10 10.64 -3.77
C ARG A 147 6.71 10.14 -3.40
N HIS A 148 6.35 8.97 -3.94
CA HIS A 148 5.10 8.27 -3.63
C HIS A 148 5.30 7.15 -2.59
N SER A 149 6.47 7.09 -1.94
CA SER A 149 6.75 6.11 -0.89
C SER A 149 5.84 6.31 0.32
N LEU A 150 5.64 5.24 1.10
CA LEU A 150 4.82 5.27 2.29
C LEU A 150 5.40 6.22 3.35
N GLU A 151 6.76 6.30 3.49
CA GLU A 151 7.45 7.30 4.29
C GLU A 151 6.99 8.72 3.92
N ALA A 152 6.99 9.08 2.64
CA ALA A 152 6.57 10.40 2.18
C ALA A 152 5.08 10.67 2.47
N TRP A 153 4.23 9.65 2.35
CA TRP A 153 2.82 9.74 2.70
C TRP A 153 2.60 9.90 4.20
N GLY A 154 3.43 9.28 5.03
CA GLY A 154 3.40 9.46 6.49
C GLY A 154 3.52 10.93 6.89
N TYR A 155 4.46 11.67 6.30
CA TYR A 155 4.58 13.12 6.52
C TYR A 155 3.35 13.89 6.01
N ARG A 156 2.88 13.64 4.79
CA ARG A 156 1.71 14.33 4.21
C ARG A 156 0.43 14.12 5.00
N LEU A 157 0.27 12.93 5.57
CA LEU A 157 -0.90 12.53 6.36
C LEU A 157 -0.74 12.83 7.86
N LYS A 158 0.40 13.39 8.28
CA LYS A 158 0.73 13.71 9.68
C LYS A 158 0.62 12.49 10.61
N CYS A 159 1.04 11.33 10.12
CA CYS A 159 1.07 10.07 10.85
C CYS A 159 2.46 9.44 10.91
N PHE A 160 3.49 10.20 10.60
CA PHE A 160 4.86 9.80 10.78
C PHE A 160 5.21 9.87 12.28
N LYS A 161 5.48 8.72 12.89
CA LYS A 161 5.88 8.61 14.30
C LYS A 161 7.33 8.10 14.38
N GLY A 162 8.29 8.96 14.05
CA GLY A 162 9.70 8.70 14.39
C GLY A 162 10.58 8.12 13.27
N ASP A 163 11.87 8.01 13.61
CA ASP A 163 12.98 7.74 12.68
C ASP A 163 13.26 6.23 12.45
N PHE A 164 12.29 5.34 12.67
CA PHE A 164 12.52 3.91 12.71
C PHE A 164 13.14 3.36 11.41
N GLY A 165 12.68 3.80 10.26
CA GLY A 165 13.23 3.41 8.94
C GLY A 165 14.65 3.91 8.66
N LYS A 166 15.28 4.67 9.58
CA LYS A 166 16.66 5.20 9.42
C LYS A 166 17.72 4.32 10.09
N HIS A 167 17.35 3.41 10.95
CA HIS A 167 18.30 2.43 11.45
C HIS A 167 18.50 1.39 10.37
N GLU A 168 19.75 1.18 9.95
CA GLU A 168 20.19 0.03 9.17
C GLU A 168 19.95 -1.23 10.03
N GLY A 169 18.67 -1.55 10.26
CA GLY A 169 18.25 -2.72 10.96
C GLY A 169 18.74 -3.95 10.21
N ASN A 170 19.24 -4.92 10.94
CA ASN A 170 19.57 -6.22 10.36
C ASN A 170 18.28 -6.92 9.92
N TRP A 171 17.82 -6.66 8.70
CA TRP A 171 16.62 -7.25 8.09
C TRP A 171 16.71 -8.78 7.97
N SER A 172 17.86 -9.37 8.22
CA SER A 172 18.03 -10.83 8.20
C SER A 172 17.42 -11.54 9.42
N VAL A 173 17.13 -10.80 10.50
CA VAL A 173 16.61 -11.35 11.75
C VAL A 173 15.37 -10.56 12.18
N TYR A 174 14.30 -11.29 12.52
CA TYR A 174 13.09 -10.71 13.08
C TYR A 174 13.37 -9.96 14.40
N SER A 175 12.80 -8.78 14.55
CA SER A 175 12.90 -8.01 15.77
C SER A 175 11.56 -7.34 16.12
N PRO A 176 11.31 -7.01 17.42
CA PRO A 176 10.13 -6.26 17.82
C PRO A 176 9.99 -4.93 17.08
N GLU A 177 11.10 -4.28 16.82
CA GLU A 177 11.15 -3.01 16.12
C GLU A 177 10.69 -3.17 14.67
N MET A 178 11.06 -4.24 13.99
CA MET A 178 10.58 -4.57 12.64
C MET A 178 9.05 -4.75 12.64
N LEU A 179 8.51 -5.40 13.67
CA LEU A 179 7.07 -5.54 13.83
C LEU A 179 6.38 -4.18 14.04
N ASP A 180 6.94 -3.32 14.89
CA ASP A 180 6.41 -1.97 15.13
C ASP A 180 6.40 -1.15 13.84
N TYR A 181 7.44 -1.31 13.01
CA TYR A 181 7.51 -0.67 11.70
C TYR A 181 6.39 -1.17 10.76
N CYS A 182 6.22 -2.48 10.66
CA CYS A 182 5.16 -3.10 9.85
C CYS A 182 3.75 -2.64 10.32
N ILE A 183 3.52 -2.57 11.64
CA ILE A 183 2.26 -2.05 12.21
C ILE A 183 2.04 -0.59 11.78
N GLN A 184 3.08 0.23 11.87
CA GLN A 184 3.01 1.64 11.48
C GLN A 184 2.69 1.79 9.99
N ASP A 185 3.28 0.98 9.13
CA ASP A 185 3.06 1.02 7.69
C ASP A 185 1.61 0.67 7.33
N THR A 186 0.98 -0.27 8.04
CA THR A 186 -0.46 -0.52 7.90
C THR A 186 -1.31 0.68 8.35
N GLU A 187 -0.91 1.41 9.39
CA GLU A 187 -1.62 2.63 9.85
C GLU A 187 -1.56 3.75 8.78
N VAL A 188 -0.37 3.99 8.23
CA VAL A 188 -0.19 4.97 7.15
C VAL A 188 -1.01 4.57 5.93
N THR A 189 -0.99 3.29 5.58
CA THR A 189 -1.75 2.75 4.44
C THR A 189 -3.26 2.88 4.65
N LEU A 190 -3.78 2.67 5.87
CA LEU A 190 -5.20 2.90 6.19
C LEU A 190 -5.60 4.36 5.94
N LYS A 191 -4.81 5.31 6.43
CA LYS A 191 -5.07 6.75 6.21
C LYS A 191 -4.97 7.13 4.73
N LEU A 192 -4.00 6.56 4.02
CA LEU A 192 -3.85 6.76 2.59
C LEU A 192 -5.04 6.18 1.82
N TRP A 193 -5.49 4.97 2.16
CA TRP A 193 -6.66 4.35 1.58
C TRP A 193 -7.93 5.18 1.79
N ALA A 194 -8.15 5.69 3.01
CA ALA A 194 -9.26 6.59 3.29
C ALA A 194 -9.22 7.88 2.44
N LEU A 195 -8.03 8.42 2.18
CA LEU A 195 -7.84 9.54 1.26
C LEU A 195 -8.18 9.16 -0.19
N MET A 196 -7.73 7.98 -0.64
CA MET A 196 -8.00 7.48 -2.00
C MET A 196 -9.50 7.21 -2.22
N LYS A 197 -10.19 6.59 -1.24
CA LYS A 197 -11.65 6.40 -1.29
C LYS A 197 -12.40 7.72 -1.46
N ARG A 198 -12.00 8.78 -0.77
CA ARG A 198 -12.59 10.12 -0.95
C ARG A 198 -12.33 10.67 -2.35
N ARG A 199 -11.10 10.53 -2.84
CA ARG A 199 -10.75 10.98 -4.19
C ARG A 199 -11.54 10.25 -5.28
N MET A 200 -11.77 8.96 -5.13
CA MET A 200 -12.58 8.19 -6.09
C MET A 200 -14.01 8.73 -6.17
N LYS A 201 -14.59 9.15 -5.02
CA LYS A 201 -15.94 9.75 -5.00
C LYS A 201 -16.02 11.10 -5.73
N ASP A 202 -14.92 11.86 -5.76
CA ASP A 202 -14.87 13.14 -6.48
C ASP A 202 -14.96 12.98 -8.02
N TYR A 203 -14.79 11.75 -8.53
CA TYR A 203 -14.84 11.42 -9.96
C TYR A 203 -16.11 10.65 -10.37
N SER A 204 -17.01 10.36 -9.42
CA SER A 204 -18.31 9.71 -9.67
C SER A 204 -19.40 10.74 -9.93
#